data_6d7cb88f7ed8f4811841617c0288f714
#
_entry.id   6d7cb88f7ed8f4811841617c0288f714
#
_cell.length_a   1.000
_cell.length_b   1.000
_cell.length_c   1.000
_cell.angle_alpha   90.00
_cell.angle_beta   90.00
_cell.angle_gamma   90.00
#
_symmetry.space_group_name_H-M   'P 1'
#
loop_
_entity.id
_entity.type
_entity.pdbx_description
1 polymer ?
#
loop_
_entity_poly.entity_id
_entity_poly.type
_entity_poly.pdbx_seq_one_letter_code
_entity_poly.pdbx_strand_id
1 'polypeptide(L)'
;MTGSPLPESAAPGPGQKPGDADLAELVRPEFLASLLADGDDDMAAWVLGQALSDRPRAEVYDEVVRPAMEVVGARWESGQWSVSVEHLASIALNGALARLRRPTEPESWIGPTAVLAAPADEQHVAGLACLAQVLEDDGWHVENLGANVPADDLVDFVSSRSVDLVALSIGTAERLPALERTIDALRHAGGAKAGLPIVAGGHGLCDLDRPLDGAHVCRSLVDAQAFARYLGL
;
A
#
# COMPACT_ATOMS: atom_id res chain seq x y z
N MET A 1 -16.05 -29.30 -27.90
CA MET A 1 -16.45 -27.89 -28.12
C MET A 1 -15.18 -27.09 -27.97
N THR A 2 -14.68 -26.59 -29.08
CA THR A 2 -13.39 -25.90 -29.23
C THR A 2 -13.57 -24.46 -28.71
N GLY A 3 -12.98 -24.15 -27.54
CA GLY A 3 -12.87 -22.78 -27.07
C GLY A 3 -11.96 -21.99 -28.00
N SER A 4 -12.48 -20.91 -28.57
CA SER A 4 -11.67 -19.95 -29.32
C SER A 4 -10.60 -19.36 -28.40
N PRO A 5 -9.32 -19.29 -28.83
CA PRO A 5 -8.32 -18.54 -28.09
C PRO A 5 -8.71 -17.06 -28.07
N LEU A 6 -8.51 -16.41 -26.92
CA LEU A 6 -8.59 -14.97 -26.79
C LEU A 6 -7.63 -14.32 -27.81
N PRO A 7 -7.96 -13.15 -28.38
CA PRO A 7 -7.05 -12.49 -29.29
C PRO A 7 -5.73 -12.22 -28.57
N GLU A 8 -4.65 -12.66 -29.16
CA GLU A 8 -3.28 -12.27 -28.82
C GLU A 8 -3.16 -10.75 -29.05
N SER A 9 -3.52 -9.98 -28.05
CA SER A 9 -3.16 -8.57 -27.97
C SER A 9 -1.64 -8.56 -27.78
N ALA A 10 -0.92 -8.11 -28.81
CA ALA A 10 0.52 -8.03 -28.82
C ALA A 10 0.99 -7.15 -27.65
N ALA A 11 1.36 -7.78 -26.55
CA ALA A 11 2.11 -7.11 -25.50
C ALA A 11 3.41 -6.56 -26.14
N PRO A 12 3.75 -5.28 -25.94
CA PRO A 12 5.03 -4.75 -26.43
C PRO A 12 6.16 -5.57 -25.81
N GLY A 13 7.19 -5.85 -26.60
CA GLY A 13 8.36 -6.58 -26.13
C GLY A 13 9.07 -5.82 -24.99
N PRO A 14 9.91 -6.50 -24.17
CA PRO A 14 10.60 -5.89 -23.04
C PRO A 14 11.36 -4.64 -23.50
N GLY A 15 11.05 -3.50 -22.90
CA GLY A 15 11.62 -2.19 -23.19
C GLY A 15 10.97 -1.40 -24.33
N GLN A 16 9.91 -1.89 -24.96
CA GLN A 16 9.18 -1.16 -26.01
C GLN A 16 7.96 -0.47 -25.38
N LYS A 17 7.98 0.87 -25.31
CA LYS A 17 6.82 1.64 -24.85
C LYS A 17 5.66 1.45 -25.82
N PRO A 18 4.44 1.21 -25.34
CA PRO A 18 3.26 1.13 -26.19
C PRO A 18 3.08 2.46 -26.93
N GLY A 19 3.18 2.45 -28.25
CA GLY A 19 2.70 3.57 -29.07
C GLY A 19 1.18 3.49 -29.14
N ASP A 20 0.50 4.60 -28.94
CA ASP A 20 -0.96 4.81 -29.18
C ASP A 20 -1.94 3.77 -28.55
N ALA A 21 -1.51 2.96 -27.58
CA ALA A 21 -2.43 2.13 -26.82
C ALA A 21 -3.34 3.03 -25.98
N ASP A 22 -4.64 2.73 -25.95
CA ASP A 22 -5.58 3.45 -25.11
C ASP A 22 -5.16 3.33 -23.64
N LEU A 23 -4.84 4.47 -23.00
CA LEU A 23 -4.41 4.49 -21.59
C LEU A 23 -5.43 3.76 -20.69
N ALA A 24 -6.71 3.83 -21.01
CA ALA A 24 -7.75 3.13 -20.27
C ALA A 24 -7.58 1.60 -20.29
N GLU A 25 -7.04 1.04 -21.39
CA GLU A 25 -6.71 -0.40 -21.43
C GLU A 25 -5.45 -0.75 -20.64
N LEU A 26 -4.47 0.13 -20.65
CA LEU A 26 -3.18 -0.09 -19.96
C LEU A 26 -3.30 -0.01 -18.43
N VAL A 27 -4.23 0.82 -17.92
CA VAL A 27 -4.47 0.96 -16.47
C VAL A 27 -5.48 -0.05 -15.94
N ARG A 28 -5.91 -1.04 -16.73
CA ARG A 28 -6.80 -2.11 -16.25
C ARG A 28 -6.08 -2.96 -15.21
N PRO A 29 -6.76 -3.30 -14.11
CA PRO A 29 -6.17 -4.11 -13.03
C PRO A 29 -5.61 -5.44 -13.53
N GLU A 30 -6.28 -6.12 -14.47
CA GLU A 30 -5.83 -7.40 -15.02
C GLU A 30 -4.54 -7.28 -15.84
N PHE A 31 -4.38 -6.16 -16.55
CA PHE A 31 -3.16 -5.89 -17.32
C PHE A 31 -1.98 -5.62 -16.38
N LEU A 32 -2.18 -4.74 -15.38
CA LEU A 32 -1.17 -4.49 -14.37
C LEU A 32 -0.81 -5.76 -13.59
N ALA A 33 -1.79 -6.56 -13.17
CA ALA A 33 -1.56 -7.83 -12.49
C ALA A 33 -0.70 -8.79 -13.34
N SER A 34 -0.91 -8.83 -14.66
CA SER A 34 -0.10 -9.66 -15.57
C SER A 34 1.35 -9.18 -15.66
N LEU A 35 1.57 -7.87 -15.79
CA LEU A 35 2.93 -7.28 -15.77
C LEU A 35 3.68 -7.62 -14.49
N LEU A 36 3.00 -7.47 -13.35
CA LEU A 36 3.57 -7.78 -12.04
C LEU A 36 3.89 -9.27 -11.91
N ALA A 37 3.03 -10.16 -12.40
CA ALA A 37 3.24 -11.61 -12.40
C ALA A 37 4.42 -12.05 -13.29
N ASP A 38 4.71 -11.29 -14.34
CA ASP A 38 5.87 -11.50 -15.21
C ASP A 38 7.15 -10.85 -14.63
N GLY A 39 7.05 -10.11 -13.53
CA GLY A 39 8.15 -9.40 -12.89
C GLY A 39 8.59 -8.14 -13.63
N ASP A 40 7.75 -7.60 -14.52
CA ASP A 40 8.05 -6.41 -15.32
C ASP A 40 7.71 -5.13 -14.54
N ASP A 41 8.54 -4.81 -13.56
CA ASP A 41 8.40 -3.63 -12.70
C ASP A 41 8.70 -2.30 -13.44
N ASP A 42 9.48 -2.33 -14.53
CA ASP A 42 9.73 -1.16 -15.37
C ASP A 42 8.47 -0.76 -16.15
N MET A 43 7.80 -1.73 -16.79
CA MET A 43 6.56 -1.45 -17.52
C MET A 43 5.41 -1.11 -16.54
N ALA A 44 5.32 -1.80 -15.39
CA ALA A 44 4.35 -1.47 -14.35
C ALA A 44 4.52 -0.03 -13.84
N ALA A 45 5.76 0.42 -13.60
CA ALA A 45 6.05 1.80 -13.22
C ALA A 45 5.68 2.79 -14.31
N TRP A 46 5.93 2.46 -15.58
CA TRP A 46 5.54 3.31 -16.69
C TRP A 46 4.01 3.46 -16.80
N VAL A 47 3.26 2.35 -16.72
CA VAL A 47 1.78 2.35 -16.73
C VAL A 47 1.22 3.21 -15.61
N LEU A 48 1.70 2.98 -14.37
CA LEU A 48 1.26 3.76 -13.21
C LEU A 48 1.67 5.24 -13.34
N GLY A 49 2.86 5.52 -13.89
CA GLY A 49 3.30 6.89 -14.15
C GLY A 49 2.40 7.64 -15.15
N GLN A 50 1.88 6.95 -16.17
CA GLN A 50 0.88 7.54 -17.07
C GLN A 50 -0.44 7.84 -16.33
N ALA A 51 -0.93 6.92 -15.49
CA ALA A 51 -2.14 7.14 -14.70
C ALA A 51 -2.00 8.29 -13.69
N LEU A 52 -0.79 8.51 -13.16
CA LEU A 52 -0.46 9.56 -12.20
C LEU A 52 -0.22 10.94 -12.84
N SER A 53 -0.22 11.04 -14.17
CA SER A 53 0.09 12.30 -14.85
C SER A 53 -0.96 13.39 -14.61
N ASP A 54 -2.21 13.00 -14.42
CA ASP A 54 -3.38 13.89 -14.31
C ASP A 54 -4.34 13.50 -13.18
N ARG A 55 -4.00 12.47 -12.39
CA ARG A 55 -4.83 11.95 -11.29
C ARG A 55 -4.08 11.94 -9.96
N PRO A 56 -4.80 12.19 -8.83
CA PRO A 56 -4.24 12.05 -7.50
C PRO A 56 -3.72 10.62 -7.24
N ARG A 57 -2.57 10.52 -6.57
CA ARG A 57 -1.92 9.24 -6.28
C ARG A 57 -2.82 8.28 -5.49
N ALA A 58 -3.51 8.78 -4.46
CA ALA A 58 -4.41 7.96 -3.64
C ALA A 58 -5.51 7.31 -4.49
N GLU A 59 -6.11 8.06 -5.42
CA GLU A 59 -7.14 7.54 -6.34
C GLU A 59 -6.58 6.47 -7.28
N VAL A 60 -5.42 6.72 -7.90
CA VAL A 60 -4.78 5.74 -8.80
C VAL A 60 -4.45 4.46 -8.05
N TYR A 61 -3.94 4.57 -6.84
CA TYR A 61 -3.59 3.39 -6.06
C TYR A 61 -4.83 2.61 -5.59
N ASP A 62 -5.91 3.30 -5.21
CA ASP A 62 -7.17 2.63 -4.85
C ASP A 62 -7.88 1.99 -6.05
N GLU A 63 -7.81 2.60 -7.23
CA GLU A 63 -8.58 2.15 -8.40
C GLU A 63 -7.80 1.24 -9.36
N VAL A 64 -6.45 1.24 -9.29
CA VAL A 64 -5.60 0.48 -10.21
C VAL A 64 -4.73 -0.52 -9.45
N VAL A 65 -3.95 -0.06 -8.45
CA VAL A 65 -2.98 -0.93 -7.77
C VAL A 65 -3.69 -1.94 -6.88
N ARG A 66 -4.63 -1.49 -6.03
CA ARG A 66 -5.36 -2.39 -5.13
C ARG A 66 -6.13 -3.46 -5.90
N PRO A 67 -6.96 -3.14 -6.92
CA PRO A 67 -7.64 -4.18 -7.69
C PRO A 67 -6.69 -5.11 -8.45
N ALA A 68 -5.53 -4.63 -8.92
CA ALA A 68 -4.54 -5.49 -9.54
C ALA A 68 -3.98 -6.52 -8.55
N MET A 69 -3.70 -6.13 -7.31
CA MET A 69 -3.25 -7.06 -6.28
C MET A 69 -4.36 -7.99 -5.80
N GLU A 70 -5.63 -7.58 -5.82
CA GLU A 70 -6.78 -8.46 -5.61
C GLU A 70 -6.87 -9.54 -6.71
N VAL A 71 -6.61 -9.20 -7.98
CA VAL A 71 -6.50 -10.18 -9.07
C VAL A 71 -5.35 -11.15 -8.84
N VAL A 72 -4.18 -10.66 -8.38
CA VAL A 72 -3.02 -11.51 -8.04
C VAL A 72 -3.39 -12.51 -6.94
N GLY A 73 -3.99 -12.02 -5.85
CA GLY A 73 -4.42 -12.84 -4.72
C GLY A 73 -5.47 -13.90 -5.12
N ALA A 74 -6.51 -13.50 -5.87
CA ALA A 74 -7.57 -14.41 -6.32
C ALA A 74 -7.04 -15.53 -7.24
N ARG A 75 -6.08 -15.23 -8.11
CA ARG A 75 -5.45 -16.23 -8.97
C ARG A 75 -4.55 -17.18 -8.18
N TRP A 76 -3.87 -16.71 -7.14
CA TRP A 76 -3.13 -17.56 -6.23
C TRP A 76 -4.08 -18.46 -5.40
N GLU A 77 -5.11 -17.91 -4.78
CA GLU A 77 -6.09 -18.67 -3.98
C GLU A 77 -6.81 -19.75 -4.78
N SER A 78 -7.14 -19.47 -6.04
CA SER A 78 -7.74 -20.46 -6.95
C SER A 78 -6.75 -21.52 -7.47
N GLY A 79 -5.46 -21.40 -7.15
CA GLY A 79 -4.40 -22.27 -7.66
C GLY A 79 -4.03 -22.04 -9.13
N GLN A 80 -4.55 -20.97 -9.73
CA GLN A 80 -4.21 -20.59 -11.11
C GLN A 80 -2.77 -20.09 -11.20
N TRP A 81 -2.30 -19.39 -10.15
CA TRP A 81 -0.92 -18.97 -9.98
C TRP A 81 -0.29 -19.64 -8.76
N SER A 82 1.01 -19.90 -8.84
CA SER A 82 1.77 -20.42 -7.72
C SER A 82 2.11 -19.31 -6.72
N VAL A 83 2.46 -19.68 -5.49
CA VAL A 83 2.98 -18.74 -4.50
C VAL A 83 4.21 -17.98 -4.99
N SER A 84 5.04 -18.59 -5.85
CA SER A 84 6.21 -17.94 -6.43
C SER A 84 5.84 -16.80 -7.38
N VAL A 85 4.72 -16.94 -8.11
CA VAL A 85 4.20 -15.88 -8.99
C VAL A 85 3.62 -14.74 -8.17
N GLU A 86 2.87 -15.04 -7.11
CA GLU A 86 2.35 -14.04 -6.17
C GLU A 86 3.50 -13.23 -5.52
N HIS A 87 4.54 -13.91 -5.05
CA HIS A 87 5.72 -13.25 -4.48
C HIS A 87 6.46 -12.38 -5.52
N LEU A 88 6.61 -12.88 -6.74
CA LEU A 88 7.22 -12.11 -7.82
C LEU A 88 6.41 -10.84 -8.13
N ALA A 89 5.08 -10.96 -8.19
CA ALA A 89 4.19 -9.82 -8.39
C ALA A 89 4.31 -8.77 -7.27
N SER A 90 4.37 -9.21 -6.01
CA SER A 90 4.55 -8.34 -4.86
C SER A 90 5.91 -7.61 -4.89
N ILE A 91 6.98 -8.29 -5.30
CA ILE A 91 8.32 -7.70 -5.46
C ILE A 91 8.32 -6.70 -6.62
N ALA A 92 7.72 -7.06 -7.76
CA ALA A 92 7.62 -6.18 -8.93
C ALA A 92 6.82 -4.91 -8.62
N LEU A 93 5.71 -5.03 -7.87
CA LEU A 93 4.98 -3.85 -7.43
C LEU A 93 5.85 -2.93 -6.57
N ASN A 94 6.56 -3.47 -5.58
CA ASN A 94 7.46 -2.65 -4.75
C ASN A 94 8.55 -1.97 -5.59
N GLY A 95 9.09 -2.64 -6.59
CA GLY A 95 10.03 -2.08 -7.56
C GLY A 95 9.43 -0.93 -8.36
N ALA A 96 8.23 -1.12 -8.89
CA ALA A 96 7.49 -0.08 -9.63
C ALA A 96 7.18 1.14 -8.75
N LEU A 97 6.69 0.93 -7.53
CA LEU A 97 6.42 2.01 -6.57
C LEU A 97 7.70 2.79 -6.21
N ALA A 98 8.82 2.08 -6.00
CA ALA A 98 10.10 2.74 -5.71
C ALA A 98 10.56 3.69 -6.82
N ARG A 99 10.32 3.35 -8.10
CA ARG A 99 10.62 4.22 -9.25
C ARG A 99 9.72 5.45 -9.33
N LEU A 100 8.51 5.37 -8.78
CA LEU A 100 7.52 6.46 -8.78
C LEU A 100 7.63 7.36 -7.55
N ARG A 101 8.48 7.00 -6.58
CA ARG A 101 8.71 7.81 -5.40
C ARG A 101 9.43 9.11 -5.79
N ARG A 102 8.90 10.23 -5.33
CA ARG A 102 9.57 11.52 -5.53
C ARG A 102 10.78 11.62 -4.61
N PRO A 103 11.91 12.17 -5.09
CA PRO A 103 13.04 12.47 -4.20
C PRO A 103 12.59 13.45 -3.10
N THR A 104 12.81 13.09 -1.85
CA THR A 104 12.62 14.00 -0.72
C THR A 104 13.97 14.55 -0.32
N GLU A 105 14.08 15.89 -0.21
CA GLU A 105 15.31 16.55 0.26
C GLU A 105 15.39 16.43 1.80
N PRO A 106 16.38 15.71 2.35
CA PRO A 106 16.44 15.40 3.78
C PRO A 106 16.66 16.61 4.70
N GLU A 107 17.28 17.68 4.17
CA GLU A 107 17.78 18.80 5.01
C GLU A 107 16.75 19.89 5.32
N SER A 108 15.54 19.82 4.75
CA SER A 108 14.52 20.89 4.89
C SER A 108 13.16 20.40 5.40
N TRP A 109 13.09 19.20 5.98
CA TRP A 109 11.81 18.66 6.39
C TRP A 109 11.25 19.39 7.62
N ILE A 110 10.15 20.11 7.44
CA ILE A 110 9.45 20.88 8.50
C ILE A 110 8.04 20.33 8.75
N GLY A 111 7.64 19.30 8.01
CA GLY A 111 6.30 18.70 8.08
C GLY A 111 6.12 17.72 9.24
N PRO A 112 4.87 17.27 9.46
CA PRO A 112 4.55 16.26 10.46
C PRO A 112 5.18 14.91 10.12
N THR A 113 5.35 14.06 11.15
CA THR A 113 5.96 12.73 11.01
C THR A 113 4.92 11.63 11.17
N ALA A 114 4.86 10.73 10.18
CA ALA A 114 4.07 9.51 10.24
C ALA A 114 4.95 8.27 10.34
N VAL A 115 4.60 7.35 11.24
CA VAL A 115 5.22 6.03 11.35
C VAL A 115 4.25 4.99 10.80
N LEU A 116 4.70 4.18 9.85
CA LEU A 116 3.90 3.14 9.20
C LEU A 116 4.47 1.76 9.56
N ALA A 117 3.60 0.82 9.93
CA ALA A 117 4.01 -0.54 10.28
C ALA A 117 2.93 -1.59 9.97
N ALA A 118 3.36 -2.79 9.64
CA ALA A 118 2.53 -3.98 9.69
C ALA A 118 2.82 -4.74 10.99
N PRO A 119 1.79 -5.13 11.77
CA PRO A 119 1.97 -5.79 13.06
C PRO A 119 2.74 -7.10 12.96
N ALA A 120 3.06 -7.68 14.12
CA ALA A 120 3.74 -8.99 14.19
C ALA A 120 3.04 -10.05 13.33
N ASP A 121 3.84 -10.84 12.61
CA ASP A 121 3.44 -11.89 11.67
C ASP A 121 2.73 -11.40 10.39
N GLU A 122 2.54 -10.10 10.19
CA GLU A 122 2.00 -9.53 8.95
C GLU A 122 3.14 -9.26 7.95
N GLN A 123 3.02 -9.83 6.74
CA GLN A 123 4.01 -9.71 5.67
C GLN A 123 3.55 -8.79 4.51
N HIS A 124 2.25 -8.46 4.45
CA HIS A 124 1.69 -7.65 3.38
C HIS A 124 1.97 -6.16 3.60
N VAL A 125 2.90 -5.60 2.84
CA VAL A 125 3.37 -4.22 3.00
C VAL A 125 3.07 -3.30 1.81
N ALA A 126 2.49 -3.83 0.74
CA ALA A 126 2.19 -3.04 -0.45
C ALA A 126 1.29 -1.83 -0.14
N GLY A 127 0.27 -2.00 0.71
CA GLY A 127 -0.59 -0.91 1.17
C GLY A 127 0.18 0.17 1.94
N LEU A 128 1.15 -0.21 2.78
CA LEU A 128 2.03 0.74 3.49
C LEU A 128 2.94 1.50 2.53
N ALA A 129 3.48 0.82 1.50
CA ALA A 129 4.30 1.47 0.49
C ALA A 129 3.51 2.49 -0.33
N CYS A 130 2.25 2.17 -0.66
CA CYS A 130 1.33 3.10 -1.31
C CYS A 130 1.00 4.30 -0.40
N LEU A 131 0.62 4.04 0.85
CA LEU A 131 0.28 5.08 1.82
C LEU A 131 1.47 6.02 2.10
N ALA A 132 2.68 5.47 2.18
CA ALA A 132 3.89 6.27 2.37
C ALA A 132 4.01 7.36 1.29
N GLN A 133 3.86 6.98 0.02
CA GLN A 133 3.96 7.94 -1.08
C GLN A 133 2.80 8.94 -1.12
N VAL A 134 1.60 8.53 -0.71
CA VAL A 134 0.43 9.43 -0.60
C VAL A 134 0.68 10.50 0.47
N LEU A 135 1.20 10.11 1.64
CA LEU A 135 1.51 11.03 2.72
C LEU A 135 2.71 11.93 2.39
N GLU A 136 3.74 11.38 1.74
CA GLU A 136 4.90 12.17 1.26
C GLU A 136 4.48 13.25 0.24
N ASP A 137 3.55 12.94 -0.67
CA ASP A 137 3.00 13.93 -1.61
C ASP A 137 2.24 15.07 -0.88
N ASP A 138 1.68 14.81 0.30
CA ASP A 138 1.01 15.79 1.16
C ASP A 138 1.96 16.47 2.16
N GLY A 139 3.26 16.22 2.07
CA GLY A 139 4.26 16.90 2.90
C GLY A 139 4.53 16.23 4.26
N TRP A 140 4.24 14.96 4.44
CA TRP A 140 4.60 14.21 5.64
C TRP A 140 6.02 13.64 5.55
N HIS A 141 6.74 13.67 6.66
CA HIS A 141 7.90 12.80 6.84
C HIS A 141 7.43 11.40 7.17
N VAL A 142 7.80 10.40 6.36
CA VAL A 142 7.30 9.04 6.53
C VAL A 142 8.43 8.08 6.92
N GLU A 143 8.31 7.50 8.10
CA GLU A 143 9.15 6.40 8.58
C GLU A 143 8.38 5.08 8.40
N ASN A 144 8.59 4.39 7.28
CA ASN A 144 7.93 3.12 6.98
C ASN A 144 8.78 1.96 7.52
N LEU A 145 8.34 1.34 8.62
CA LEU A 145 9.02 0.22 9.27
C LEU A 145 8.77 -1.12 8.56
N GLY A 146 7.79 -1.19 7.66
CA GLY A 146 7.50 -2.38 6.87
C GLY A 146 6.80 -3.48 7.67
N ALA A 147 7.18 -4.74 7.37
CA ALA A 147 6.52 -5.95 7.82
C ALA A 147 6.94 -6.38 9.24
N ASN A 148 6.04 -7.13 9.90
CA ASN A 148 6.36 -7.93 11.07
C ASN A 148 6.98 -7.13 12.22
N VAL A 149 6.41 -5.98 12.56
CA VAL A 149 6.88 -5.12 13.65
C VAL A 149 6.21 -5.55 14.97
N PRO A 150 6.98 -6.03 15.98
CA PRO A 150 6.42 -6.34 17.29
C PRO A 150 5.85 -5.09 17.98
N ALA A 151 4.77 -5.26 18.74
CA ALA A 151 4.08 -4.14 19.38
C ALA A 151 4.99 -3.34 20.33
N ASP A 152 5.78 -4.03 21.15
CA ASP A 152 6.68 -3.38 22.12
C ASP A 152 7.79 -2.59 21.41
N ASP A 153 8.36 -3.13 20.32
CA ASP A 153 9.38 -2.44 19.52
C ASP A 153 8.79 -1.19 18.84
N LEU A 154 7.55 -1.26 18.35
CA LEU A 154 6.87 -0.11 17.77
C LEU A 154 6.60 0.97 18.83
N VAL A 155 6.17 0.57 20.03
CA VAL A 155 5.98 1.49 21.16
C VAL A 155 7.28 2.21 21.51
N ASP A 156 8.38 1.49 21.64
CA ASP A 156 9.70 2.06 21.95
C ASP A 156 10.17 3.01 20.84
N PHE A 157 9.95 2.60 19.58
CA PHE A 157 10.29 3.43 18.43
C PHE A 157 9.52 4.75 18.42
N VAL A 158 8.20 4.71 18.58
CA VAL A 158 7.32 5.89 18.59
C VAL A 158 7.58 6.78 19.82
N SER A 159 7.82 6.17 20.99
CA SER A 159 8.07 6.92 22.23
C SER A 159 9.40 7.69 22.22
N SER A 160 10.37 7.22 21.44
CA SER A 160 11.69 7.86 21.31
C SER A 160 11.73 9.02 20.30
N ARG A 161 10.62 9.32 19.62
CA ARG A 161 10.56 10.28 18.51
C ARG A 161 9.37 11.24 18.62
N SER A 162 9.42 12.32 17.86
CA SER A 162 8.25 13.19 17.66
C SER A 162 7.41 12.62 16.52
N VAL A 163 6.35 11.89 16.85
CA VAL A 163 5.43 11.26 15.89
C VAL A 163 4.07 11.92 16.00
N ASP A 164 3.45 12.22 14.87
CA ASP A 164 2.15 12.88 14.78
C ASP A 164 1.04 11.94 14.30
N LEU A 165 1.40 10.82 13.65
CA LEU A 165 0.49 9.80 13.15
C LEU A 165 1.15 8.42 13.17
N VAL A 166 0.43 7.39 13.62
CA VAL A 166 0.79 5.99 13.38
C VAL A 166 -0.21 5.37 12.42
N ALA A 167 0.27 4.71 11.36
CA ALA A 167 -0.56 3.97 10.42
C ALA A 167 -0.21 2.48 10.45
N LEU A 168 -1.23 1.65 10.70
CA LEU A 168 -1.11 0.20 10.79
C LEU A 168 -1.86 -0.45 9.63
N SER A 169 -1.31 -1.51 9.05
CA SER A 169 -1.95 -2.23 7.94
C SER A 169 -1.91 -3.74 8.14
N ILE A 170 -3.02 -4.41 7.82
CA ILE A 170 -3.10 -5.87 7.75
C ILE A 170 -3.66 -6.32 6.41
N GLY A 171 -3.04 -7.33 5.80
CA GLY A 171 -3.45 -7.92 4.53
C GLY A 171 -4.57 -8.94 4.68
N THR A 172 -4.65 -9.63 5.83
CA THR A 172 -5.65 -10.67 6.07
C THR A 172 -6.35 -10.50 7.42
N ALA A 173 -7.60 -10.97 7.51
CA ALA A 173 -8.42 -10.85 8.73
C ALA A 173 -7.84 -11.66 9.92
N GLU A 174 -7.05 -12.70 9.66
CA GLU A 174 -6.37 -13.49 10.69
C GLU A 174 -5.36 -12.65 11.51
N ARG A 175 -4.92 -11.53 10.97
CA ARG A 175 -3.99 -10.60 11.63
C ARG A 175 -4.68 -9.57 12.53
N LEU A 176 -6.02 -9.54 12.54
CA LEU A 176 -6.79 -8.61 13.38
C LEU A 176 -6.40 -8.67 14.87
N PRO A 177 -6.22 -9.85 15.51
CA PRO A 177 -5.79 -9.88 16.90
C PRO A 177 -4.39 -9.28 17.16
N ALA A 178 -3.49 -9.37 16.17
CA ALA A 178 -2.16 -8.75 16.29
C ALA A 178 -2.26 -7.21 16.15
N LEU A 179 -3.09 -6.74 15.23
CA LEU A 179 -3.39 -5.31 15.07
C LEU A 179 -3.97 -4.72 16.36
N GLU A 180 -4.99 -5.35 16.95
CA GLU A 180 -5.62 -4.89 18.19
C GLU A 180 -4.62 -4.82 19.34
N ARG A 181 -3.80 -5.85 19.53
CA ARG A 181 -2.72 -5.83 20.55
C ARG A 181 -1.74 -4.67 20.33
N THR A 182 -1.41 -4.38 19.07
CA THR A 182 -0.50 -3.27 18.75
C THR A 182 -1.13 -1.92 19.06
N ILE A 183 -2.41 -1.74 18.73
CA ILE A 183 -3.16 -0.52 19.08
C ILE A 183 -3.24 -0.33 20.59
N ASP A 184 -3.57 -1.41 21.32
CA ASP A 184 -3.65 -1.41 22.78
C ASP A 184 -2.30 -1.04 23.43
N ALA A 185 -1.19 -1.62 22.95
CA ALA A 185 0.13 -1.30 23.42
C ALA A 185 0.49 0.17 23.23
N LEU A 186 0.21 0.73 22.02
CA LEU A 186 0.43 2.15 21.74
C LEU A 186 -0.42 3.08 22.61
N ARG A 187 -1.66 2.68 22.95
CA ARG A 187 -2.58 3.46 23.80
C ARG A 187 -2.20 3.44 25.27
N HIS A 188 -1.65 2.34 25.76
CA HIS A 188 -1.27 2.16 27.16
C HIS A 188 0.19 2.49 27.47
N ALA A 189 1.01 2.73 26.44
CA ALA A 189 2.39 3.12 26.63
C ALA A 189 2.52 4.50 27.27
N GLY A 190 3.09 4.56 28.46
CA GLY A 190 3.28 5.81 29.21
C GLY A 190 4.24 6.82 28.56
N GLY A 191 4.91 6.46 27.47
CA GLY A 191 5.82 7.31 26.70
C GLY A 191 5.25 7.83 25.39
N ALA A 192 4.18 7.23 24.85
CA ALA A 192 3.52 7.73 23.66
C ALA A 192 2.75 9.03 23.99
N LYS A 193 2.78 10.00 23.07
CA LYS A 193 2.05 11.26 23.19
C LYS A 193 0.57 10.95 23.45
N ALA A 194 0.02 11.43 24.57
CA ALA A 194 -1.38 11.20 24.88
C ALA A 194 -2.27 11.73 23.74
N GLY A 195 -3.11 10.85 23.18
CA GLY A 195 -3.97 11.21 22.05
C GLY A 195 -3.29 11.11 20.68
N LEU A 196 -2.12 10.43 20.54
CA LEU A 196 -1.48 10.18 19.25
C LEU A 196 -2.49 9.57 18.27
N PRO A 197 -2.76 10.18 17.11
CA PRO A 197 -3.64 9.62 16.11
C PRO A 197 -3.11 8.26 15.60
N ILE A 198 -4.00 7.26 15.56
CA ILE A 198 -3.71 5.94 14.97
C ILE A 198 -4.75 5.68 13.89
N VAL A 199 -4.31 5.37 12.68
CA VAL A 199 -5.15 4.86 11.60
C VAL A 199 -4.84 3.38 11.36
N ALA A 200 -5.86 2.62 11.00
CA ALA A 200 -5.71 1.21 10.65
C ALA A 200 -6.42 0.95 9.32
N GLY A 201 -5.78 0.20 8.43
CA GLY A 201 -6.29 -0.12 7.11
C GLY A 201 -5.79 -1.47 6.58
N GLY A 202 -5.96 -1.66 5.27
CA GLY A 202 -5.56 -2.86 4.56
C GLY A 202 -6.72 -3.80 4.27
N HIS A 203 -6.48 -4.76 3.36
CA HIS A 203 -7.50 -5.70 2.88
C HIS A 203 -8.12 -6.51 4.01
N GLY A 204 -7.34 -6.87 5.03
CA GLY A 204 -7.83 -7.62 6.20
C GLY A 204 -8.90 -6.92 7.04
N LEU A 205 -9.18 -5.63 6.77
CA LEU A 205 -10.24 -4.85 7.43
C LEU A 205 -11.45 -4.59 6.54
N CYS A 206 -11.49 -5.08 5.29
CA CYS A 206 -12.59 -4.79 4.36
C CYS A 206 -13.96 -5.21 4.91
N ASP A 207 -14.04 -6.38 5.55
CA ASP A 207 -15.27 -6.94 6.11
C ASP A 207 -15.49 -6.61 7.59
N LEU A 208 -14.63 -5.79 8.19
CA LEU A 208 -14.79 -5.40 9.58
C LEU A 208 -15.99 -4.46 9.73
N ASP A 209 -17.03 -4.92 10.40
CA ASP A 209 -18.31 -4.21 10.61
C ASP A 209 -18.42 -3.46 11.96
N ARG A 210 -17.35 -3.49 12.76
CA ARG A 210 -17.24 -2.83 14.06
C ARG A 210 -16.11 -1.81 14.10
N PRO A 211 -16.16 -0.80 14.99
CA PRO A 211 -15.01 0.07 15.22
C PRO A 211 -13.84 -0.70 15.82
N LEU A 212 -12.63 -0.18 15.63
CA LEU A 212 -11.44 -0.56 16.37
C LEU A 212 -11.23 0.44 17.51
N ASP A 213 -11.23 -0.06 18.74
CA ASP A 213 -10.97 0.81 19.89
C ASP A 213 -9.56 1.41 19.78
N GLY A 214 -9.50 2.73 19.89
CA GLY A 214 -8.23 3.45 19.85
C GLY A 214 -7.65 3.73 18.46
N ALA A 215 -8.28 3.32 17.36
CA ALA A 215 -7.81 3.64 16.00
C ALA A 215 -8.97 4.05 15.08
N HIS A 216 -8.68 4.92 14.13
CA HIS A 216 -9.58 5.23 13.02
C HIS A 216 -9.38 4.20 11.89
N VAL A 217 -10.47 3.56 11.45
CA VAL A 217 -10.42 2.59 10.35
C VAL A 217 -10.55 3.31 9.02
N CYS A 218 -9.53 3.20 8.17
CA CYS A 218 -9.53 3.72 6.81
C CYS A 218 -9.86 2.61 5.81
N ARG A 219 -10.82 2.83 4.94
CA ARG A 219 -11.29 1.87 3.94
C ARG A 219 -10.56 1.99 2.60
N SER A 220 -9.86 3.10 2.40
CA SER A 220 -9.12 3.42 1.18
C SER A 220 -7.92 4.32 1.50
N LEU A 221 -7.03 4.49 0.54
CA LEU A 221 -5.93 5.46 0.64
C LEU A 221 -6.46 6.90 0.59
N VAL A 222 -7.53 7.14 -0.15
CA VAL A 222 -8.23 8.44 -0.17
C VAL A 222 -8.77 8.78 1.22
N ASP A 223 -9.35 7.80 1.92
CA ASP A 223 -9.86 7.97 3.29
C ASP A 223 -8.70 8.24 4.28
N ALA A 224 -7.60 7.48 4.19
CA ALA A 224 -6.42 7.70 5.01
C ALA A 224 -5.79 9.08 4.77
N GLN A 225 -5.71 9.52 3.52
CA GLN A 225 -5.24 10.84 3.14
C GLN A 225 -6.13 11.95 3.70
N ALA A 226 -7.45 11.78 3.58
CA ALA A 226 -8.41 12.75 4.12
C ALA A 226 -8.30 12.87 5.64
N PHE A 227 -8.12 11.75 6.35
CA PHE A 227 -7.88 11.76 7.79
C PHE A 227 -6.57 12.49 8.15
N ALA A 228 -5.48 12.21 7.46
CA ALA A 228 -4.20 12.88 7.69
C ALA A 228 -4.29 14.40 7.48
N ARG A 229 -4.97 14.84 6.43
CA ARG A 229 -5.25 16.27 6.18
C ARG A 229 -6.14 16.91 7.24
N TYR A 230 -7.11 16.16 7.78
CA TYR A 230 -7.98 16.63 8.87
C TYR A 230 -7.22 16.92 10.17
N LEU A 231 -6.09 16.24 10.43
CA LEU A 231 -5.26 16.51 11.60
C LEU A 231 -4.71 17.95 11.61
N GLY A 232 -4.70 18.63 10.46
CA GLY A 232 -4.36 20.05 10.34
C GLY A 232 -2.90 20.38 10.71
N LEU A 233 -2.01 19.39 10.55
CA LEU A 233 -0.60 19.44 10.91
C LEU A 233 0.25 20.00 9.77
#